data_b7093b8c57f3db5c1cd04b858b6479c3
#
_entry.id   b7093b8c57f3db5c1cd04b858b6479c3
#
_cell.length_a   1.000
_cell.length_b   1.000
_cell.length_c   1.000
_cell.angle_alpha   90.00
_cell.angle_beta   90.00
_cell.angle_gamma   90.00
#
_symmetry.space_group_name_H-M   'P 1'
#
loop_
_entity.id
_entity.type
_entity.pdbx_description
1 polymer ?
#
loop_
_entity_poly.entity_id
_entity_poly.type
_entity_poly.pdbx_seq_one_letter_code
_entity_poly.pdbx_strand_id
1 'polypeptide(L)'
;MPENKITYNPKIAGRFRGYLPIVIDVETGGLNPATDALLEIAAVTVNCDAQGVFYPAETIAHHIEPFTGAVLNPDSLAINKIDPSHPFRFALQEQDALEQIFKFLQAAQKQANCNRCVLVGHNAWFDLAFLNAAINRSKIKRNPFHGFTCFDTATLGALMYGQTVLAEALKRAQIPFDNNEHHSAIYDAEQTAKLFCKMVNTAGWP
;
A
#
# COMPACT_ATOMS: atom_id res chain seq x y z
N MET A 1 10.47 10.96 24.58
CA MET A 1 10.82 9.53 24.61
C MET A 1 11.60 9.24 23.35
N PRO A 2 12.70 8.44 23.35
CA PRO A 2 13.34 8.09 22.10
C PRO A 2 12.34 7.32 21.23
N GLU A 3 12.08 7.83 20.05
CA GLU A 3 11.32 7.09 19.02
C GLU A 3 12.02 5.74 18.81
N ASN A 4 11.32 4.67 19.06
CA ASN A 4 11.82 3.32 18.87
C ASN A 4 11.90 3.08 17.36
N LYS A 5 13.01 3.54 16.73
CA LYS A 5 13.22 3.38 15.30
C LYS A 5 13.28 1.90 14.97
N ILE A 6 12.34 1.45 14.17
CA ILE A 6 12.33 0.07 13.65
C ILE A 6 13.62 -0.14 12.85
N THR A 7 14.30 -1.26 13.14
CA THR A 7 15.46 -1.71 12.37
C THR A 7 15.03 -2.81 11.42
N TYR A 8 15.19 -2.59 10.12
CA TYR A 8 14.85 -3.57 9.10
C TYR A 8 15.91 -4.67 9.01
N ASN A 9 15.44 -5.91 8.86
CA ASN A 9 16.32 -7.07 8.73
C ASN A 9 16.80 -7.21 7.28
N PRO A 10 18.13 -7.18 7.02
CA PRO A 10 18.68 -7.32 5.67
C PRO A 10 18.37 -8.65 4.97
N LYS A 11 17.93 -9.68 5.69
CA LYS A 11 17.48 -10.95 5.09
C LYS A 11 16.36 -10.77 4.08
N ILE A 12 15.52 -9.73 4.22
CA ILE A 12 14.44 -9.42 3.27
C ILE A 12 14.97 -9.35 1.83
N ALA A 13 16.14 -8.76 1.62
CA ALA A 13 16.75 -8.63 0.30
C ALA A 13 16.96 -9.98 -0.39
N GLY A 14 17.23 -11.05 0.35
CA GLY A 14 17.37 -12.41 -0.20
C GLY A 14 16.07 -13.03 -0.67
N ARG A 15 14.93 -12.68 -0.02
CA ARG A 15 13.64 -13.32 -0.29
C ARG A 15 13.00 -12.90 -1.60
N PHE A 16 13.15 -11.62 -2.00
CA PHE A 16 12.44 -11.03 -3.12
C PHE A 16 13.40 -10.37 -4.16
N ARG A 17 14.51 -11.01 -4.48
CA ARG A 17 15.49 -10.49 -5.48
C ARG A 17 16.04 -9.10 -5.15
N GLY A 18 16.23 -8.78 -3.90
CA GLY A 18 16.65 -7.43 -3.49
C GLY A 18 15.52 -6.40 -3.48
N TYR A 19 14.26 -6.82 -3.52
CA TYR A 19 13.12 -5.92 -3.41
C TYR A 19 12.57 -5.89 -1.99
N LEU A 20 12.19 -4.69 -1.52
CA LEU A 20 11.42 -4.49 -0.30
C LEU A 20 9.93 -4.45 -0.65
N PRO A 21 9.12 -5.41 -0.17
CA PRO A 21 7.67 -5.34 -0.33
C PRO A 21 7.11 -4.17 0.46
N ILE A 22 6.28 -3.36 -0.19
CA ILE A 22 5.54 -2.26 0.42
C ILE A 22 4.08 -2.43 0.04
N VAL A 23 3.23 -2.57 1.03
CA VAL A 23 1.79 -2.64 0.79
C VAL A 23 1.27 -1.23 0.56
N ILE A 24 0.59 -1.04 -0.54
CA ILE A 24 -0.08 0.21 -0.90
C ILE A 24 -1.56 -0.10 -1.02
N ASP A 25 -2.36 0.81 -0.51
CA ASP A 25 -3.79 0.87 -0.73
C ASP A 25 -4.19 2.31 -1.03
N VAL A 26 -5.12 2.53 -1.95
CA VAL A 26 -5.56 3.85 -2.38
C VAL A 26 -7.08 3.97 -2.36
N GLU A 27 -7.57 5.13 -1.90
CA GLU A 27 -8.96 5.54 -2.10
C GLU A 27 -9.03 6.60 -3.19
N THR A 28 -10.00 6.46 -4.09
CA THR A 28 -10.04 7.23 -5.32
C THR A 28 -11.41 7.83 -5.60
N GLY A 29 -11.45 8.90 -6.39
CA GLY A 29 -12.67 9.51 -6.90
C GLY A 29 -13.32 8.75 -8.06
N GLY A 30 -12.79 7.61 -8.48
CA GLY A 30 -13.30 6.81 -9.60
C GLY A 30 -12.34 5.69 -9.97
N LEU A 31 -12.50 5.09 -11.14
CA LEU A 31 -11.74 3.93 -11.58
C LEU A 31 -10.66 4.24 -12.65
N ASN A 32 -10.65 5.44 -13.19
CA ASN A 32 -9.72 5.83 -14.24
C ASN A 32 -8.55 6.66 -13.68
N PRO A 33 -7.34 6.10 -13.55
CA PRO A 33 -6.20 6.80 -12.95
C PRO A 33 -5.73 8.03 -13.74
N ALA A 34 -6.13 8.17 -15.00
CA ALA A 34 -5.77 9.33 -15.82
C ALA A 34 -6.60 10.57 -15.49
N THR A 35 -7.85 10.40 -15.08
CA THR A 35 -8.82 11.48 -14.90
C THR A 35 -9.34 11.63 -13.49
N ASP A 36 -9.36 10.54 -12.71
CA ASP A 36 -10.04 10.50 -11.43
C ASP A 36 -9.05 10.82 -10.29
N ALA A 37 -9.56 11.44 -9.23
CA ALA A 37 -8.74 11.87 -8.12
C ALA A 37 -8.16 10.67 -7.34
N LEU A 38 -6.89 10.77 -6.94
CA LEU A 38 -6.35 10.02 -5.82
C LEU A 38 -6.71 10.80 -4.55
N LEU A 39 -7.47 10.19 -3.63
CA LEU A 39 -8.01 10.85 -2.44
C LEU A 39 -7.29 10.47 -1.14
N GLU A 40 -6.89 9.21 -1.02
CA GLU A 40 -6.07 8.71 0.08
C GLU A 40 -5.03 7.73 -0.45
N ILE A 41 -3.92 7.67 0.23
CA ILE A 41 -2.89 6.65 0.01
C ILE A 41 -2.31 6.23 1.36
N ALA A 42 -2.23 4.94 1.57
CA ALA A 42 -1.53 4.34 2.69
C ALA A 42 -0.41 3.43 2.20
N ALA A 43 0.70 3.44 2.93
CA ALA A 43 1.84 2.56 2.69
C ALA A 43 2.23 1.84 3.98
N VAL A 44 2.28 0.53 3.94
CA VAL A 44 2.73 -0.32 5.05
C VAL A 44 4.00 -1.04 4.64
N THR A 45 5.06 -0.82 5.41
CA THR A 45 6.33 -1.53 5.20
C THR A 45 6.25 -2.93 5.79
N VAL A 46 7.00 -3.85 5.22
CA VAL A 46 7.12 -5.22 5.70
C VAL A 46 8.53 -5.45 6.23
N ASN A 47 8.64 -6.12 7.36
CA ASN A 47 9.91 -6.54 7.96
C ASN A 47 9.90 -8.03 8.26
N CYS A 48 11.04 -8.60 8.63
CA CYS A 48 11.10 -9.96 9.16
C CYS A 48 11.97 -10.01 10.42
N ASP A 49 11.68 -10.98 11.28
CA ASP A 49 12.48 -11.23 12.48
C ASP A 49 13.78 -12.00 12.18
N ALA A 50 14.53 -12.35 13.21
CA ALA A 50 15.78 -13.09 13.08
C ALA A 50 15.56 -14.53 12.52
N GLN A 51 14.37 -15.08 12.69
CA GLN A 51 13.96 -16.38 12.19
C GLN A 51 13.48 -16.31 10.73
N GLY A 52 13.29 -15.10 10.19
CA GLY A 52 12.78 -14.85 8.84
C GLY A 52 11.25 -14.84 8.76
N VAL A 53 10.55 -14.70 9.88
CA VAL A 53 9.09 -14.56 9.92
C VAL A 53 8.72 -13.12 9.60
N PHE A 54 7.93 -12.94 8.54
CA PHE A 54 7.48 -11.63 8.05
C PHE A 54 6.33 -11.08 8.88
N TYR A 55 6.36 -9.75 9.08
CA TYR A 55 5.31 -9.00 9.78
C TYR A 55 5.16 -7.57 9.21
N PRO A 56 3.96 -6.95 9.29
CA PRO A 56 3.79 -5.53 9.01
C PRO A 56 4.58 -4.69 10.00
N ALA A 57 5.29 -3.63 9.55
CA ALA A 57 6.21 -2.89 10.40
C ALA A 57 5.73 -1.48 10.70
N GLU A 58 5.78 -0.57 9.74
CA GLU A 58 5.42 0.84 9.91
C GLU A 58 4.39 1.25 8.87
N THR A 59 3.46 2.11 9.26
CA THR A 59 2.43 2.67 8.37
C THR A 59 2.65 4.18 8.22
N ILE A 60 2.52 4.68 6.99
CA ILE A 60 2.39 6.10 6.67
C ILE A 60 1.19 6.27 5.75
N ALA A 61 0.38 7.30 5.97
CA ALA A 61 -0.77 7.58 5.14
C ALA A 61 -1.02 9.08 5.02
N HIS A 62 -1.61 9.48 3.90
CA HIS A 62 -2.02 10.86 3.65
C HIS A 62 -3.36 10.91 2.94
N HIS A 63 -4.19 11.88 3.36
CA HIS A 63 -5.27 12.38 2.54
C HIS A 63 -4.68 13.27 1.44
N ILE A 64 -5.24 13.20 0.25
CA ILE A 64 -4.75 13.91 -0.93
C ILE A 64 -5.85 14.83 -1.48
N GLU A 65 -5.49 16.06 -1.81
CA GLU A 65 -6.39 16.97 -2.49
C GLU A 65 -6.57 16.56 -3.96
N PRO A 66 -7.81 16.57 -4.48
CA PRO A 66 -8.03 16.35 -5.91
C PRO A 66 -7.20 17.31 -6.75
N PHE A 67 -6.49 16.82 -7.75
CA PHE A 67 -5.78 17.69 -8.69
C PHE A 67 -6.75 18.50 -9.54
N THR A 68 -6.31 19.65 -10.07
CA THR A 68 -7.16 20.54 -10.87
C THR A 68 -7.75 19.81 -12.08
N GLY A 69 -9.08 19.76 -12.16
CA GLY A 69 -9.82 19.07 -13.22
C GLY A 69 -10.01 17.57 -12.98
N ALA A 70 -9.67 17.07 -11.80
CA ALA A 70 -9.94 15.68 -11.43
C ALA A 70 -11.44 15.38 -11.41
N VAL A 71 -11.80 14.19 -11.87
CA VAL A 71 -13.16 13.67 -11.77
C VAL A 71 -13.39 13.09 -10.38
N LEU A 72 -14.56 13.38 -9.82
CA LEU A 72 -15.06 12.85 -8.56
C LEU A 72 -16.39 12.15 -8.85
N ASN A 73 -16.37 10.83 -8.98
CA ASN A 73 -17.56 10.03 -9.24
C ASN A 73 -18.37 9.87 -7.94
N PRO A 74 -19.65 10.28 -7.92
CA PRO A 74 -20.50 10.16 -6.73
C PRO A 74 -20.62 8.73 -6.19
N ASP A 75 -20.65 7.72 -7.05
CA ASP A 75 -20.74 6.33 -6.63
C ASP A 75 -19.47 5.88 -5.88
N SER A 76 -18.29 6.29 -6.34
CA SER A 76 -17.03 6.01 -5.67
C SER A 76 -16.95 6.72 -4.32
N LEU A 77 -17.37 8.00 -4.25
CA LEU A 77 -17.41 8.75 -2.99
C LEU A 77 -18.43 8.17 -2.00
N ALA A 78 -19.54 7.61 -2.49
CA ALA A 78 -20.52 6.94 -1.63
C ALA A 78 -19.96 5.64 -1.03
N ILE A 79 -19.07 4.94 -1.74
CA ILE A 79 -18.42 3.71 -1.29
C ILE A 79 -17.37 4.02 -0.21
N ASN A 80 -16.43 4.91 -0.51
CA ASN A 80 -15.32 5.23 0.41
C ASN A 80 -15.69 6.28 1.47
N LYS A 81 -16.87 6.89 1.37
CA LYS A 81 -17.40 7.89 2.31
C LYS A 81 -16.50 9.12 2.49
N ILE A 82 -15.64 9.40 1.51
CA ILE A 82 -14.76 10.56 1.55
C ILE A 82 -15.54 11.79 1.06
N ASP A 83 -15.57 12.85 1.87
CA ASP A 83 -15.94 14.18 1.44
C ASP A 83 -14.66 14.96 1.09
N PRO A 84 -14.32 15.13 -0.20
CA PRO A 84 -13.08 15.81 -0.58
C PRO A 84 -13.01 17.27 -0.14
N SER A 85 -14.17 17.89 0.13
CA SER A 85 -14.28 19.29 0.54
C SER A 85 -14.23 19.50 2.05
N HIS A 86 -14.19 18.41 2.84
CA HIS A 86 -14.24 18.49 4.30
C HIS A 86 -13.01 19.21 4.87
N PRO A 87 -13.15 20.33 5.61
CA PRO A 87 -12.03 21.19 6.01
C PRO A 87 -11.04 20.51 6.99
N PHE A 88 -11.46 19.48 7.70
CA PHE A 88 -10.61 18.75 8.65
C PHE A 88 -9.93 17.51 8.08
N ARG A 89 -9.96 17.33 6.76
CA ARG A 89 -9.17 16.25 6.13
C ARG A 89 -7.67 16.49 6.24
N PHE A 90 -7.24 17.76 6.33
CA PHE A 90 -5.82 18.12 6.30
C PHE A 90 -5.09 17.48 5.11
N ALA A 91 -5.77 17.44 3.96
CA ALA A 91 -5.26 16.83 2.75
C ALA A 91 -4.05 17.60 2.21
N LEU A 92 -3.09 16.85 1.68
CA LEU A 92 -1.89 17.40 1.04
C LEU A 92 -2.06 17.44 -0.47
N GLN A 93 -1.29 18.32 -1.12
CA GLN A 93 -1.13 18.22 -2.57
C GLN A 93 -0.50 16.87 -2.94
N GLU A 94 -0.91 16.30 -4.06
CA GLU A 94 -0.48 14.97 -4.51
C GLU A 94 1.06 14.83 -4.51
N GLN A 95 1.78 15.85 -4.94
CA GLN A 95 3.24 15.87 -4.93
C GLN A 95 3.81 15.77 -3.51
N ASP A 96 3.31 16.58 -2.59
CA ASP A 96 3.83 16.64 -1.21
C ASP A 96 3.59 15.33 -0.46
N ALA A 97 2.41 14.73 -0.63
CA ALA A 97 2.07 13.44 -0.06
C ALA A 97 3.01 12.34 -0.55
N LEU A 98 3.20 12.25 -1.87
CA LEU A 98 4.07 11.23 -2.47
C LEU A 98 5.55 11.43 -2.10
N GLU A 99 6.04 12.66 -2.04
CA GLU A 99 7.43 12.93 -1.64
C GLU A 99 7.69 12.52 -0.19
N GLN A 100 6.74 12.75 0.72
CA GLN A 100 6.83 12.30 2.12
C GLN A 100 6.85 10.77 2.22
N ILE A 101 5.92 10.10 1.53
CA ILE A 101 5.86 8.63 1.48
C ILE A 101 7.16 8.08 0.90
N PHE A 102 7.63 8.60 -0.23
CA PHE A 102 8.83 8.08 -0.89
C PHE A 102 10.09 8.28 -0.06
N LYS A 103 10.21 9.40 0.65
CA LYS A 103 11.30 9.64 1.60
C LYS A 103 11.31 8.60 2.72
N PHE A 104 10.14 8.30 3.27
CA PHE A 104 9.96 7.26 4.28
C PHE A 104 10.36 5.87 3.75
N LEU A 105 9.83 5.49 2.58
CA LEU A 105 10.11 4.20 1.97
C LEU A 105 11.57 4.02 1.55
N GLN A 106 12.23 5.08 1.07
CA GLN A 106 13.65 5.05 0.72
C GLN A 106 14.53 4.83 1.96
N ALA A 107 14.13 5.36 3.11
CA ALA A 107 14.83 5.11 4.36
C ALA A 107 14.71 3.63 4.79
N ALA A 108 13.52 3.06 4.73
CA ALA A 108 13.26 1.64 5.00
C ALA A 108 14.02 0.73 4.00
N GLN A 109 13.95 1.05 2.71
CA GLN A 109 14.66 0.33 1.64
C GLN A 109 16.16 0.26 1.90
N LYS A 110 16.77 1.39 2.28
CA LYS A 110 18.20 1.47 2.59
C LYS A 110 18.57 0.62 3.81
N GLN A 111 17.77 0.65 4.87
CA GLN A 111 17.99 -0.17 6.07
C GLN A 111 17.84 -1.67 5.79
N ALA A 112 16.85 -2.05 4.97
CA ALA A 112 16.63 -3.43 4.55
C ALA A 112 17.68 -3.95 3.54
N ASN A 113 18.65 -3.11 3.13
CA ASN A 113 19.63 -3.42 2.08
C ASN A 113 18.99 -3.88 0.76
N CYS A 114 17.85 -3.30 0.42
CA CYS A 114 17.12 -3.59 -0.81
C CYS A 114 17.43 -2.59 -1.93
N ASN A 115 17.38 -3.05 -3.18
CA ASN A 115 17.68 -2.23 -4.35
C ASN A 115 16.49 -1.37 -4.79
N ARG A 116 15.25 -1.86 -4.57
CA ARG A 116 13.99 -1.23 -4.93
C ARG A 116 12.87 -1.64 -4.00
N CYS A 117 11.80 -0.85 -3.98
CA CYS A 117 10.51 -1.27 -3.46
C CYS A 117 9.71 -2.00 -4.55
N VAL A 118 8.90 -2.97 -4.13
CA VAL A 118 7.88 -3.61 -4.97
C VAL A 118 6.52 -3.38 -4.31
N LEU A 119 5.56 -2.92 -5.10
CA LEU A 119 4.21 -2.71 -4.61
C LEU A 119 3.54 -4.05 -4.32
N VAL A 120 2.89 -4.14 -3.17
CA VAL A 120 1.96 -5.20 -2.80
C VAL A 120 0.58 -4.55 -2.65
N GLY A 121 -0.48 -5.17 -3.17
CA GLY A 121 -1.85 -4.68 -3.02
C GLY A 121 -2.86 -5.81 -3.17
N HIS A 122 -4.11 -5.53 -2.92
CA HIS A 122 -5.21 -6.45 -3.21
C HIS A 122 -5.91 -5.98 -4.49
N ASN A 123 -5.71 -6.66 -5.61
CA ASN A 123 -5.84 -6.16 -6.97
C ASN A 123 -4.81 -5.07 -7.27
N ALA A 124 -3.59 -5.33 -6.93
CA ALA A 124 -2.43 -4.42 -6.92
C ALA A 124 -2.20 -3.62 -8.21
N TRP A 125 -2.75 -4.08 -9.35
CA TRP A 125 -2.70 -3.36 -10.62
C TRP A 125 -3.42 -2.01 -10.55
N PHE A 126 -4.49 -1.92 -9.74
CA PHE A 126 -5.28 -0.71 -9.55
C PHE A 126 -4.47 0.36 -8.79
N ASP A 127 -3.93 -0.02 -7.63
CA ASP A 127 -3.08 0.88 -6.82
C ASP A 127 -1.85 1.34 -7.59
N LEU A 128 -1.20 0.41 -8.29
CA LEU A 128 -0.04 0.70 -9.12
C LEU A 128 -0.37 1.69 -10.25
N ALA A 129 -1.55 1.56 -10.87
CA ALA A 129 -1.97 2.46 -11.94
C ALA A 129 -2.20 3.88 -11.42
N PHE A 130 -2.91 4.05 -10.29
CA PHE A 130 -3.12 5.36 -9.66
C PHE A 130 -1.80 5.97 -9.16
N LEU A 131 -0.95 5.18 -8.51
CA LEU A 131 0.36 5.63 -8.06
C LEU A 131 1.23 6.12 -9.24
N ASN A 132 1.30 5.37 -10.33
CA ASN A 132 2.06 5.77 -11.52
C ASN A 132 1.48 7.02 -12.19
N ALA A 133 0.16 7.15 -12.25
CA ALA A 133 -0.49 8.36 -12.78
C ALA A 133 -0.17 9.59 -11.92
N ALA A 134 -0.23 9.48 -10.59
CA ALA A 134 0.11 10.53 -9.65
C ALA A 134 1.59 10.93 -9.73
N ILE A 135 2.50 9.97 -9.84
CA ILE A 135 3.94 10.21 -10.06
C ILE A 135 4.19 11.00 -11.34
N ASN A 136 3.49 10.64 -12.41
CA ASN A 136 3.63 11.31 -13.71
C ASN A 136 3.09 12.73 -13.68
N ARG A 137 1.92 12.97 -13.07
CA ARG A 137 1.32 14.32 -12.91
C ARG A 137 2.23 15.21 -12.06
N SER A 138 2.73 14.69 -10.96
CA SER A 138 3.62 15.39 -10.03
C SER A 138 5.08 15.50 -10.53
N LYS A 139 5.42 14.88 -11.68
CA LYS A 139 6.76 14.88 -12.28
C LYS A 139 7.87 14.41 -11.32
N ILE A 140 7.55 13.48 -10.43
CA ILE A 140 8.49 12.94 -9.44
C ILE A 140 9.51 12.04 -10.14
N LYS A 141 10.80 12.38 -10.02
CA LYS A 141 11.91 11.65 -10.69
C LYS A 141 12.44 10.48 -9.87
N ARG A 142 12.34 10.53 -8.54
CA ARG A 142 12.92 9.52 -7.63
C ARG A 142 11.85 8.59 -7.08
N ASN A 143 11.24 7.80 -7.97
CA ASN A 143 10.29 6.76 -7.60
C ASN A 143 11.05 5.54 -7.03
N PRO A 144 10.78 5.11 -5.77
CA PRO A 144 11.41 3.92 -5.18
C PRO A 144 10.87 2.60 -5.77
N PHE A 145 9.67 2.60 -6.34
CA PHE A 145 9.00 1.40 -6.79
C PHE A 145 9.51 0.88 -8.13
N HIS A 146 9.40 -0.42 -8.31
CA HIS A 146 9.53 -1.04 -9.62
C HIS A 146 8.34 -0.63 -10.51
N GLY A 147 8.61 -0.25 -11.76
CA GLY A 147 7.61 0.43 -12.60
C GLY A 147 6.39 -0.40 -13.01
N PHE A 148 6.50 -1.75 -13.00
CA PHE A 148 5.42 -2.64 -13.45
C PHE A 148 5.32 -3.96 -12.67
N THR A 149 6.30 -4.31 -11.83
CA THR A 149 6.20 -5.51 -10.99
C THR A 149 5.45 -5.17 -9.72
N CYS A 150 4.44 -5.97 -9.41
CA CYS A 150 3.72 -5.92 -8.13
C CYS A 150 3.48 -7.34 -7.61
N PHE A 151 3.18 -7.46 -6.34
CA PHE A 151 2.67 -8.68 -5.72
C PHE A 151 1.19 -8.48 -5.43
N ASP A 152 0.35 -9.35 -5.99
CA ASP A 152 -1.10 -9.23 -5.89
C ASP A 152 -1.68 -10.26 -4.92
N THR A 153 -2.19 -9.78 -3.80
CA THR A 153 -2.77 -10.65 -2.76
C THR A 153 -4.11 -11.25 -3.16
N ALA A 154 -4.84 -10.68 -4.15
CA ALA A 154 -6.02 -11.31 -4.69
C ALA A 154 -5.67 -12.59 -5.47
N THR A 155 -4.63 -12.53 -6.31
CA THR A 155 -4.11 -13.69 -7.03
C THR A 155 -3.56 -14.75 -6.07
N LEU A 156 -2.76 -14.33 -5.08
CA LEU A 156 -2.23 -15.26 -4.05
C LEU A 156 -3.35 -15.85 -3.19
N GLY A 157 -4.37 -15.05 -2.87
CA GLY A 157 -5.56 -15.49 -2.13
C GLY A 157 -6.38 -16.52 -2.89
N ALA A 158 -6.54 -16.32 -4.21
CA ALA A 158 -7.17 -17.32 -5.06
C ALA A 158 -6.43 -18.66 -5.02
N LEU A 159 -5.10 -18.61 -5.09
CA LEU A 159 -4.26 -19.81 -5.07
C LEU A 159 -4.28 -20.51 -3.71
N MET A 160 -4.13 -19.78 -2.60
CA MET A 160 -3.95 -20.35 -1.27
C MET A 160 -5.27 -20.64 -0.53
N TYR A 161 -6.29 -19.82 -0.78
CA TYR A 161 -7.53 -19.82 -0.01
C TYR A 161 -8.79 -20.00 -0.88
N GLY A 162 -8.67 -19.99 -2.23
CA GLY A 162 -9.80 -20.02 -3.15
C GLY A 162 -10.65 -18.73 -3.08
N GLN A 163 -10.03 -17.57 -2.72
CA GLN A 163 -10.73 -16.31 -2.52
C GLN A 163 -9.98 -15.15 -3.14
N THR A 164 -10.74 -14.24 -3.79
CA THR A 164 -10.21 -13.01 -4.41
C THR A 164 -10.75 -11.73 -3.76
N VAL A 165 -11.65 -11.85 -2.79
CA VAL A 165 -12.19 -10.72 -2.01
C VAL A 165 -11.41 -10.63 -0.72
N LEU A 166 -10.89 -9.43 -0.38
CA LEU A 166 -9.99 -9.21 0.77
C LEU A 166 -10.60 -9.76 2.08
N ALA A 167 -11.82 -9.37 2.41
CA ALA A 167 -12.50 -9.81 3.64
C ALA A 167 -12.62 -11.35 3.73
N GLU A 168 -12.95 -12.01 2.63
CA GLU A 168 -13.07 -13.47 2.59
C GLU A 168 -11.71 -14.16 2.64
N ALA A 169 -10.67 -13.60 2.01
CA ALA A 169 -9.31 -14.12 2.09
C ALA A 169 -8.76 -14.00 3.53
N LEU A 170 -8.98 -12.86 4.19
CA LEU A 170 -8.63 -12.64 5.60
C LEU A 170 -9.33 -13.63 6.53
N LYS A 171 -10.63 -13.83 6.33
CA LYS A 171 -11.42 -14.82 7.09
C LYS A 171 -10.85 -16.24 6.93
N ARG A 172 -10.53 -16.67 5.71
CA ARG A 172 -9.90 -17.97 5.45
C ARG A 172 -8.48 -18.06 6.03
N ALA A 173 -7.75 -16.96 6.02
CA ALA A 173 -6.45 -16.87 6.67
C ALA A 173 -6.53 -16.76 8.20
N GLN A 174 -7.72 -16.74 8.80
CA GLN A 174 -7.95 -16.53 10.24
C GLN A 174 -7.37 -15.22 10.77
N ILE A 175 -7.49 -14.16 9.98
CA ILE A 175 -7.10 -12.80 10.36
C ILE A 175 -8.40 -12.03 10.65
N PRO A 176 -8.54 -11.42 11.85
CA PRO A 176 -9.71 -10.60 12.17
C PRO A 176 -9.88 -9.43 11.19
N PHE A 177 -11.11 -9.19 10.78
CA PHE A 177 -11.48 -8.09 9.88
C PHE A 177 -12.74 -7.40 10.40
N ASP A 178 -12.70 -6.08 10.52
CA ASP A 178 -13.86 -5.26 10.92
C ASP A 178 -14.45 -4.57 9.68
N ASN A 179 -15.68 -4.95 9.33
CA ASN A 179 -16.39 -4.38 8.19
C ASN A 179 -16.76 -2.89 8.38
N ASN A 180 -16.69 -2.34 9.62
CA ASN A 180 -17.00 -0.93 9.85
C ASN A 180 -15.82 -0.01 9.50
N GLU A 181 -14.59 -0.52 9.56
CA GLU A 181 -13.36 0.20 9.21
C GLU A 181 -12.97 0.06 7.73
N HIS A 182 -13.67 -0.82 6.99
CA HIS A 182 -13.43 -1.05 5.57
C HIS A 182 -13.67 0.21 4.73
N HIS A 183 -12.90 0.37 3.65
CA HIS A 183 -12.80 1.57 2.81
C HIS A 183 -12.09 2.77 3.50
N SER A 184 -11.11 2.46 4.33
CA SER A 184 -10.06 3.39 4.75
C SER A 184 -8.73 2.87 4.23
N ALA A 185 -7.99 3.67 3.47
CA ALA A 185 -6.72 3.22 2.89
C ALA A 185 -5.74 2.69 3.95
N ILE A 186 -5.73 3.27 5.17
CA ILE A 186 -4.89 2.79 6.27
C ILE A 186 -5.31 1.39 6.69
N TYR A 187 -6.60 1.18 6.96
CA TYR A 187 -7.10 -0.09 7.45
C TYR A 187 -6.90 -1.20 6.42
N ASP A 188 -7.28 -0.95 5.16
CA ASP A 188 -7.21 -1.94 4.10
C ASP A 188 -5.74 -2.27 3.74
N ALA A 189 -4.82 -1.29 3.76
CA ALA A 189 -3.38 -1.54 3.62
C ALA A 189 -2.82 -2.40 4.76
N GLU A 190 -3.20 -2.14 6.02
CA GLU A 190 -2.74 -2.91 7.17
C GLU A 190 -3.27 -4.35 7.16
N GLN A 191 -4.54 -4.55 6.78
CA GLN A 191 -5.11 -5.88 6.63
C GLN A 191 -4.46 -6.65 5.47
N THR A 192 -4.25 -5.98 4.33
CA THR A 192 -3.53 -6.55 3.18
C THR A 192 -2.09 -6.91 3.56
N ALA A 193 -1.41 -6.11 4.38
CA ALA A 193 -0.06 -6.42 4.88
C ALA A 193 -0.04 -7.66 5.78
N LYS A 194 -1.00 -7.80 6.68
CA LYS A 194 -1.15 -9.01 7.52
C LYS A 194 -1.39 -10.24 6.65
N LEU A 195 -2.27 -10.13 5.65
CA LEU A 195 -2.57 -11.21 4.73
C LEU A 195 -1.32 -11.61 3.92
N PHE A 196 -0.62 -10.65 3.33
CA PHE A 196 0.61 -10.88 2.58
C PHE A 196 1.67 -11.57 3.44
N CYS A 197 1.95 -11.06 4.64
CA CYS A 197 2.92 -11.66 5.55
C CYS A 197 2.54 -13.10 5.93
N LYS A 198 1.25 -13.37 6.20
CA LYS A 198 0.74 -14.71 6.46
C LYS A 198 0.99 -15.66 5.29
N MET A 199 0.71 -15.21 4.07
CA MET A 199 0.92 -15.99 2.85
C MET A 199 2.41 -16.30 2.64
N VAL A 200 3.29 -15.31 2.77
CA VAL A 200 4.73 -15.48 2.64
C VAL A 200 5.28 -16.45 3.68
N ASN A 201 4.85 -16.33 4.93
CA ASN A 201 5.27 -17.20 6.01
C ASN A 201 4.78 -18.66 5.81
N THR A 202 3.58 -18.82 5.28
CA THR A 202 3.01 -20.15 4.97
C THR A 202 3.76 -20.82 3.81
N ALA A 203 4.14 -20.05 2.79
CA ALA A 203 4.89 -20.56 1.65
C ALA A 203 6.35 -20.93 2.00
N GLY A 204 6.86 -20.41 3.10
CA GLY A 204 8.24 -20.61 3.53
C GLY A 204 9.28 -19.86 2.68
N TRP A 205 10.55 -20.03 3.05
CA TRP A 205 11.68 -19.56 2.24
C TRP A 205 11.96 -20.58 1.13
N PRO A 206 12.29 -20.13 -0.08
CA PRO A 206 12.73 -21.02 -1.14
C PRO A 206 14.10 -21.63 -0.84
#